data_963b405e2a14a13da007fcb672727390
#
_entry.id   963b405e2a14a13da007fcb672727390
#
_cell.length_a   1.000
_cell.length_b   1.000
_cell.length_c   1.000
_cell.angle_alpha   90.00
_cell.angle_beta   90.00
_cell.angle_gamma   90.00
#
_symmetry.space_group_name_H-M   'P 1'
#
loop_
_entity.id
_entity.type
_entity.pdbx_description
1 polymer ?
#
loop_
_entity_poly.entity_id
_entity_poly.type
_entity_poly.pdbx_seq_one_letter_code
_entity_poly.pdbx_strand_id
1 'polypeptide(L)'
;MTEKTDLDEVVEIQTAVTNIKDEESFGEIIKTILFALGIALVLRIFVFQPFNIPSESMRPGLLVGDYLFVSKWDYGYSRASIPFEPPIIKNRIFSQPLRRGDVVVFKHPRDTKTDYIKRVIGLPGDRIQVIGGQVVINGVPVPRIALSPSMITDNFGNTMSTNRWQETLPNGKTYMVYDFYEAAPKDNTDVYVVPAGNYFMMGDNRDNSTDSRFDPVLENGVGFVPEANIVGKARIVLLSWDERAKLHKPWTWFTALRYNRLAHSIN
;
A
#
# COMPACT_ATOMS: atom_id res chain seq x y z
N MET A 1 -20.07 74.01 14.11
CA MET A 1 -18.69 73.63 14.40
C MET A 1 -18.62 72.15 14.81
N THR A 2 -19.64 71.38 14.49
CA THR A 2 -19.82 69.94 14.93
C THR A 2 -19.82 68.94 13.80
N GLU A 3 -19.76 69.38 12.54
CA GLU A 3 -19.86 68.46 11.38
C GLU A 3 -18.49 67.96 10.88
N LYS A 4 -17.39 68.59 11.37
CA LYS A 4 -16.03 68.26 10.95
C LYS A 4 -15.40 67.08 11.76
N THR A 5 -15.96 66.86 12.96
CA THR A 5 -15.44 65.82 13.90
C THR A 5 -15.90 64.46 13.56
N ASP A 6 -17.10 64.26 12.98
CA ASP A 6 -17.66 62.96 12.61
C ASP A 6 -16.99 62.35 11.36
N LEU A 7 -16.61 63.21 10.40
CA LEU A 7 -15.92 62.78 9.19
C LEU A 7 -14.47 62.34 9.47
N ASP A 8 -13.78 62.99 10.38
CA ASP A 8 -12.40 62.65 10.75
C ASP A 8 -12.36 61.30 11.52
N GLU A 9 -13.36 61.07 12.38
CA GLU A 9 -13.49 59.80 13.11
C GLU A 9 -13.85 58.60 12.19
N VAL A 10 -14.70 58.83 11.19
CA VAL A 10 -15.04 57.78 10.17
C VAL A 10 -13.85 57.49 9.28
N VAL A 11 -13.04 58.49 8.92
CA VAL A 11 -11.81 58.30 8.13
C VAL A 11 -10.75 57.57 8.93
N GLU A 12 -10.62 57.86 10.25
CA GLU A 12 -9.68 57.17 11.13
C GLU A 12 -10.05 55.72 11.36
N ILE A 13 -11.36 55.42 11.53
CA ILE A 13 -11.88 54.06 11.62
C ILE A 13 -11.70 53.30 10.28
N GLN A 14 -11.93 53.94 9.14
CA GLN A 14 -11.76 53.34 7.84
C GLN A 14 -10.28 53.11 7.51
N THR A 15 -9.38 53.94 7.98
CA THR A 15 -7.92 53.78 7.86
C THR A 15 -7.42 52.71 8.81
N ALA A 16 -8.01 52.60 10.02
CA ALA A 16 -7.69 51.49 10.94
C ALA A 16 -8.18 50.13 10.43
N VAL A 17 -9.37 50.08 9.81
CA VAL A 17 -9.91 48.84 9.21
C VAL A 17 -9.15 48.43 7.94
N THR A 18 -8.61 49.38 7.16
CA THR A 18 -7.76 49.07 6.01
C THR A 18 -6.34 48.64 6.39
N ASN A 19 -5.83 49.09 7.56
CA ASN A 19 -4.55 48.62 8.11
C ASN A 19 -4.62 47.22 8.77
N ILE A 20 -5.81 46.66 8.95
CA ILE A 20 -6.01 45.26 9.40
C ILE A 20 -5.98 44.28 8.21
N LYS A 21 -5.90 44.72 6.98
CA LYS A 21 -5.36 43.88 5.90
C LYS A 21 -3.85 43.81 6.11
N ASP A 22 -3.45 43.00 7.08
CA ASP A 22 -2.09 42.49 7.13
C ASP A 22 -1.75 42.00 5.74
N GLU A 23 -0.95 42.76 4.99
CA GLU A 23 -0.21 42.19 3.87
C GLU A 23 0.58 41.06 4.49
N GLU A 24 0.03 39.83 4.37
CA GLU A 24 0.80 38.64 4.68
C GLU A 24 2.10 38.79 3.88
N SER A 25 3.15 39.15 4.58
CA SER A 25 4.45 39.39 3.96
C SER A 25 4.80 38.09 3.21
N PHE A 26 5.22 38.19 1.95
CA PHE A 26 5.66 37.05 1.15
C PHE A 26 6.59 36.11 1.97
N GLY A 27 7.35 36.69 2.93
CA GLY A 27 8.15 35.93 3.89
C GLY A 27 7.31 35.08 4.87
N GLU A 28 6.13 35.53 5.29
CA GLU A 28 5.26 34.75 6.18
C GLU A 28 4.57 33.62 5.46
N ILE A 29 4.16 33.84 4.21
CA ILE A 29 3.63 32.78 3.36
C ILE A 29 4.68 31.68 3.15
N ILE A 30 5.94 32.05 2.82
CA ILE A 30 7.05 31.09 2.68
C ILE A 30 7.29 30.34 4.00
N LYS A 31 7.33 31.03 5.12
CA LYS A 31 7.52 30.40 6.43
C LYS A 31 6.42 29.40 6.76
N THR A 32 5.17 29.75 6.50
CA THR A 32 4.01 28.87 6.69
C THR A 32 4.11 27.63 5.79
N ILE A 33 4.47 27.80 4.52
CA ILE A 33 4.68 26.69 3.58
C ILE A 33 5.82 25.77 4.05
N LEU A 34 6.96 26.34 4.46
CA LEU A 34 8.10 25.55 4.96
C LEU A 34 7.74 24.79 6.23
N PHE A 35 6.98 25.39 7.13
CA PHE A 35 6.50 24.74 8.35
C PHE A 35 5.54 23.59 8.03
N ALA A 36 4.57 23.81 7.15
CA ALA A 36 3.65 22.78 6.69
C ALA A 36 4.38 21.62 5.99
N LEU A 37 5.35 21.91 5.12
CA LEU A 37 6.21 20.91 4.49
C LEU A 37 7.05 20.13 5.51
N GLY A 38 7.56 20.82 6.54
CA GLY A 38 8.27 20.18 7.65
C GLY A 38 7.40 19.18 8.41
N ILE A 39 6.18 19.58 8.77
CA ILE A 39 5.19 18.69 9.40
C ILE A 39 4.87 17.51 8.48
N ALA A 40 4.57 17.78 7.20
CA ALA A 40 4.26 16.72 6.24
C ALA A 40 5.42 15.72 6.09
N LEU A 41 6.66 16.20 6.08
CA LEU A 41 7.85 15.36 6.02
C LEU A 41 7.99 14.49 7.28
N VAL A 42 7.80 15.06 8.47
CA VAL A 42 7.82 14.33 9.75
C VAL A 42 6.75 13.24 9.75
N LEU A 43 5.51 13.56 9.38
CA LEU A 43 4.44 12.59 9.27
C LEU A 43 4.79 11.49 8.27
N ARG A 44 5.34 11.83 7.11
CA ARG A 44 5.76 10.86 6.08
C ARG A 44 6.89 9.96 6.54
N ILE A 45 7.83 10.47 7.35
CA ILE A 45 8.94 9.68 7.88
C ILE A 45 8.46 8.72 8.97
N PHE A 46 7.72 9.21 9.95
CA PHE A 46 7.46 8.49 11.19
C PHE A 46 6.07 7.85 11.26
N VAL A 47 5.10 8.38 10.54
CA VAL A 47 3.72 7.93 10.73
C VAL A 47 3.24 7.09 9.57
N PHE A 48 3.14 7.64 8.36
CA PHE A 48 2.55 6.92 7.25
C PHE A 48 3.10 7.36 5.90
N GLN A 49 2.94 6.48 4.94
CA GLN A 49 3.22 6.78 3.54
C GLN A 49 2.01 6.37 2.69
N PRO A 50 1.46 7.29 1.88
CA PRO A 50 0.45 6.91 0.91
C PRO A 50 1.09 6.11 -0.22
N PHE A 51 0.42 5.04 -0.63
CA PHE A 51 0.77 4.22 -1.78
C PHE A 51 -0.45 4.04 -2.67
N ASN A 52 -0.26 4.10 -3.99
CA ASN A 52 -1.29 3.71 -4.92
C ASN A 52 -1.04 2.28 -5.43
N ILE A 53 -2.09 1.59 -5.81
CA ILE A 53 -2.04 0.24 -6.35
C ILE A 53 -2.09 0.32 -7.89
N PRO A 54 -0.97 0.04 -8.58
CA PRO A 54 -0.91 0.09 -10.05
C PRO A 54 -1.19 -1.27 -10.70
N SER A 55 -1.19 -2.37 -9.94
CA SER A 55 -1.26 -3.73 -10.47
C SER A 55 -2.39 -4.55 -9.86
N GLU A 56 -2.77 -5.62 -10.54
CA GLU A 56 -3.85 -6.52 -10.15
C GLU A 56 -3.41 -7.66 -9.22
N SER A 57 -2.14 -7.75 -8.89
CA SER A 57 -1.55 -8.91 -8.19
C SER A 57 -2.13 -9.19 -6.80
N MET A 58 -2.85 -8.24 -6.21
CA MET A 58 -3.50 -8.36 -4.90
C MET A 58 -5.03 -8.38 -4.98
N ARG A 59 -5.62 -8.55 -6.18
CA ARG A 59 -7.06 -8.82 -6.31
C ARG A 59 -7.42 -10.16 -5.65
N PRO A 60 -8.58 -10.27 -5.03
CA PRO A 60 -9.66 -9.29 -4.89
C PRO A 60 -9.48 -8.30 -3.72
N GLY A 61 -8.51 -8.51 -2.83
CA GLY A 61 -8.31 -7.70 -1.63
C GLY A 61 -8.02 -6.22 -1.95
N LEU A 62 -7.11 -5.97 -2.88
CA LEU A 62 -6.75 -4.64 -3.37
C LEU A 62 -7.03 -4.50 -4.86
N LEU A 63 -7.52 -3.34 -5.26
CA LEU A 63 -7.86 -3.02 -6.65
C LEU A 63 -6.91 -1.97 -7.22
N VAL A 64 -6.71 -2.00 -8.53
CA VAL A 64 -6.02 -0.91 -9.23
C VAL A 64 -6.76 0.40 -8.98
N GLY A 65 -6.02 1.44 -8.60
CA GLY A 65 -6.56 2.75 -8.21
C GLY A 65 -6.90 2.89 -6.73
N ASP A 66 -6.62 1.87 -5.90
CA ASP A 66 -6.65 2.03 -4.44
C ASP A 66 -5.47 2.88 -3.96
N TYR A 67 -5.73 3.82 -3.08
CA TYR A 67 -4.73 4.60 -2.35
C TYR A 67 -4.71 4.13 -0.90
N LEU A 68 -3.56 3.62 -0.49
CA LEU A 68 -3.38 2.95 0.79
C LEU A 68 -2.72 3.84 1.83
N PHE A 69 -3.11 3.64 3.07
CA PHE A 69 -2.37 4.05 4.24
C PHE A 69 -1.42 2.92 4.66
N VAL A 70 -0.12 3.17 4.55
CA VAL A 70 0.92 2.21 4.95
C VAL A 70 1.59 2.69 6.22
N SER A 71 1.44 1.91 7.27
CA SER A 71 1.99 2.17 8.60
C SER A 71 3.42 1.64 8.69
N LYS A 72 4.34 2.47 9.14
CA LYS A 72 5.75 2.10 9.33
C LYS A 72 6.05 1.61 10.74
N TRP A 73 5.34 2.13 11.73
CA TRP A 73 5.55 1.77 13.15
C TRP A 73 5.21 0.31 13.48
N ASP A 74 4.40 -0.37 12.66
CA ASP A 74 4.03 -1.77 12.88
C ASP A 74 5.25 -2.70 12.93
N TYR A 75 6.25 -2.39 12.11
CA TYR A 75 7.45 -3.22 12.00
C TYR A 75 8.73 -2.48 12.38
N GLY A 76 8.61 -1.20 12.75
CA GLY A 76 9.74 -0.31 12.99
C GLY A 76 10.35 0.25 11.69
N TYR A 77 11.47 0.96 11.83
CA TYR A 77 12.04 1.76 10.77
C TYR A 77 13.30 1.12 10.19
N SER A 78 13.30 0.88 8.91
CA SER A 78 14.46 0.45 8.12
C SER A 78 14.88 1.55 7.16
N ARG A 79 16.01 1.38 6.51
CA ARG A 79 16.43 2.27 5.41
C ARG A 79 15.33 2.36 4.32
N ALA A 80 14.71 1.23 3.96
CA ALA A 80 13.64 1.17 2.97
C ALA A 80 12.37 1.94 3.37
N SER A 81 12.13 2.14 4.67
CA SER A 81 10.94 2.85 5.17
C SER A 81 11.10 4.38 5.23
N ILE A 82 12.32 4.90 5.02
CA ILE A 82 12.61 6.34 5.11
C ILE A 82 12.76 6.93 3.70
N PRO A 83 12.19 8.12 3.43
CA PRO A 83 12.38 8.80 2.16
C PRO A 83 13.86 9.01 1.86
N PHE A 84 14.23 8.87 0.59
CA PHE A 84 15.60 9.00 0.09
C PHE A 84 16.58 7.92 0.60
N GLU A 85 16.13 6.94 1.34
CA GLU A 85 16.89 5.78 1.81
C GLU A 85 18.28 6.13 2.38
N PRO A 86 18.37 7.03 3.38
CA PRO A 86 19.64 7.52 3.88
C PRO A 86 20.49 6.36 4.44
N PRO A 87 21.81 6.31 4.16
CA PRO A 87 22.67 5.19 4.56
C PRO A 87 23.01 5.16 6.06
N ILE A 88 22.37 6.01 6.85
CA ILE A 88 22.59 6.15 8.30
C ILE A 88 21.98 5.00 9.11
N ILE A 89 20.95 4.32 8.58
CA ILE A 89 20.29 3.20 9.25
C ILE A 89 20.84 1.88 8.69
N LYS A 90 21.65 1.20 9.48
CA LYS A 90 22.21 -0.12 9.12
C LYS A 90 21.25 -1.26 9.43
N ASN A 91 20.55 -1.19 10.58
CA ASN A 91 19.62 -2.21 11.05
C ASN A 91 18.25 -1.57 11.30
N ARG A 92 17.19 -2.38 11.32
CA ARG A 92 15.83 -1.91 11.65
C ARG A 92 15.77 -1.41 13.09
N ILE A 93 15.24 -0.21 13.30
CA ILE A 93 15.03 0.42 14.62
C ILE A 93 13.63 0.06 15.09
N PHE A 94 13.46 -0.32 16.36
CA PHE A 94 12.19 -0.78 16.94
C PHE A 94 11.57 -1.95 16.14
N SER A 95 12.42 -2.89 15.69
CA SER A 95 11.99 -4.04 14.90
C SER A 95 10.90 -4.83 15.61
N GLN A 96 9.80 -5.08 14.87
CA GLN A 96 8.74 -6.01 15.25
C GLN A 96 8.60 -7.05 14.13
N PRO A 97 8.44 -8.34 14.47
CA PRO A 97 8.32 -9.39 13.46
C PRO A 97 7.02 -9.23 12.65
N LEU A 98 7.10 -9.50 11.35
CA LEU A 98 5.93 -9.59 10.52
C LEU A 98 5.05 -10.76 10.96
N ARG A 99 3.75 -10.60 10.81
CA ARG A 99 2.77 -11.65 11.10
C ARG A 99 2.29 -12.29 9.80
N ARG A 100 2.12 -13.60 9.82
CA ARG A 100 1.54 -14.31 8.68
C ARG A 100 0.16 -13.74 8.33
N GLY A 101 -0.06 -13.54 7.03
CA GLY A 101 -1.28 -12.94 6.49
C GLY A 101 -1.30 -11.41 6.44
N ASP A 102 -0.29 -10.72 6.99
CA ASP A 102 -0.21 -9.28 6.82
C ASP A 102 0.06 -8.90 5.36
N VAL A 103 -0.59 -7.86 4.88
CA VAL A 103 -0.31 -7.26 3.57
C VAL A 103 0.75 -6.18 3.77
N VAL A 104 1.87 -6.32 3.09
CA VAL A 104 3.04 -5.45 3.32
C VAL A 104 3.56 -4.85 2.03
N VAL A 105 4.03 -3.60 2.14
CA VAL A 105 4.80 -2.93 1.11
C VAL A 105 6.28 -3.14 1.40
N PHE A 106 7.03 -3.50 0.37
CA PHE A 106 8.46 -3.75 0.46
C PHE A 106 9.18 -3.34 -0.82
N LYS A 107 10.48 -3.07 -0.70
CA LYS A 107 11.35 -2.84 -1.85
C LYS A 107 11.72 -4.17 -2.50
N HIS A 108 11.64 -4.23 -3.82
CA HIS A 108 12.04 -5.43 -4.57
C HIS A 108 13.50 -5.81 -4.23
N PRO A 109 13.80 -7.08 -3.89
CA PRO A 109 15.13 -7.46 -3.38
C PRO A 109 16.29 -7.14 -4.32
N ARG A 110 16.10 -7.21 -5.63
CA ARG A 110 17.12 -6.91 -6.64
C ARG A 110 17.08 -5.49 -7.18
N ASP A 111 15.89 -4.87 -7.16
CA ASP A 111 15.70 -3.48 -7.58
C ASP A 111 14.99 -2.72 -6.45
N THR A 112 15.79 -2.17 -5.53
CA THR A 112 15.28 -1.44 -4.36
C THR A 112 14.56 -0.14 -4.72
N LYS A 113 14.53 0.27 -5.99
CA LYS A 113 13.77 1.44 -6.46
C LYS A 113 12.29 1.14 -6.64
N THR A 114 11.94 -0.14 -6.90
CA THR A 114 10.57 -0.57 -7.15
C THR A 114 9.90 -1.07 -5.88
N ASP A 115 8.74 -0.49 -5.56
CA ASP A 115 7.91 -0.93 -4.45
C ASP A 115 6.94 -2.03 -4.90
N TYR A 116 6.86 -3.10 -4.09
CA TYR A 116 5.92 -4.20 -4.24
C TYR A 116 4.98 -4.28 -3.06
N ILE A 117 3.80 -4.81 -3.29
CA ILE A 117 2.84 -5.13 -2.24
C ILE A 117 2.39 -6.58 -2.38
N LYS A 118 2.51 -7.36 -1.31
CA LYS A 118 2.14 -8.78 -1.25
C LYS A 118 1.70 -9.15 0.16
N ARG A 119 1.15 -10.36 0.28
CA ARG A 119 0.78 -10.97 1.56
C ARG A 119 1.90 -11.85 2.09
N VAL A 120 2.18 -11.74 3.38
CA VAL A 120 3.14 -12.60 4.10
C VAL A 120 2.54 -14.00 4.25
N ILE A 121 3.14 -14.98 3.58
CA ILE A 121 2.73 -16.40 3.66
C ILE A 121 3.71 -17.21 4.50
N GLY A 122 5.01 -17.06 4.27
CA GLY A 122 6.06 -17.77 5.01
C GLY A 122 6.84 -16.84 5.92
N LEU A 123 7.09 -17.30 7.14
CA LEU A 123 7.94 -16.67 8.15
C LEU A 123 9.31 -17.36 8.16
N PRO A 124 10.37 -16.74 8.73
CA PRO A 124 11.68 -17.36 8.86
C PRO A 124 11.61 -18.77 9.46
N GLY A 125 12.21 -19.76 8.79
CA GLY A 125 12.20 -21.16 9.16
C GLY A 125 11.04 -21.99 8.60
N ASP A 126 10.03 -21.38 8.02
CA ASP A 126 8.91 -22.12 7.41
C ASP A 126 9.34 -22.88 6.13
N ARG A 127 8.62 -23.96 5.88
CA ARG A 127 8.67 -24.73 4.64
C ARG A 127 7.39 -24.46 3.87
N ILE A 128 7.48 -23.76 2.76
CA ILE A 128 6.34 -23.38 1.91
C ILE A 128 6.38 -24.20 0.64
N GLN A 129 5.23 -24.74 0.24
CA GLN A 129 5.04 -25.44 -1.03
C GLN A 129 3.67 -25.08 -1.60
N VAL A 130 3.51 -25.13 -2.90
CA VAL A 130 2.20 -25.07 -3.57
C VAL A 130 1.97 -26.42 -4.25
N ILE A 131 0.81 -27.02 -4.03
CA ILE A 131 0.40 -28.29 -4.61
C ILE A 131 -1.02 -28.14 -5.16
N GLY A 132 -1.19 -28.25 -6.47
CA GLY A 132 -2.48 -28.02 -7.14
C GLY A 132 -3.08 -26.66 -6.80
N GLY A 133 -2.27 -25.59 -6.80
CA GLY A 133 -2.68 -24.23 -6.46
C GLY A 133 -2.92 -23.99 -4.96
N GLN A 134 -2.92 -25.02 -4.12
CA GLN A 134 -3.11 -24.89 -2.68
C GLN A 134 -1.79 -24.70 -1.95
N VAL A 135 -1.72 -23.70 -1.09
CA VAL A 135 -0.54 -23.44 -0.25
C VAL A 135 -0.43 -24.49 0.85
N VAL A 136 0.78 -25.01 1.04
CA VAL A 136 1.15 -25.96 2.10
C VAL A 136 2.22 -25.30 2.96
N ILE A 137 1.99 -25.20 4.26
CA ILE A 137 2.90 -24.58 5.24
C ILE A 137 3.35 -25.65 6.24
N ASN A 138 4.64 -25.93 6.30
CA ASN A 138 5.22 -26.94 7.18
C ASN A 138 4.59 -28.33 7.03
N GLY A 139 4.24 -28.71 5.79
CA GLY A 139 3.60 -29.96 5.47
C GLY A 139 2.07 -29.99 5.69
N VAL A 140 1.48 -28.91 6.18
CA VAL A 140 0.02 -28.83 6.40
C VAL A 140 -0.62 -27.96 5.33
N PRO A 141 -1.57 -28.47 4.53
CA PRO A 141 -2.32 -27.68 3.57
C PRO A 141 -3.12 -26.56 4.26
N VAL A 142 -3.04 -25.36 3.72
CA VAL A 142 -3.87 -24.23 4.16
C VAL A 142 -5.32 -24.51 3.78
N PRO A 143 -6.25 -24.60 4.75
CA PRO A 143 -7.66 -24.80 4.44
C PRO A 143 -8.19 -23.76 3.48
N ARG A 144 -8.89 -24.20 2.41
CA ARG A 144 -9.54 -23.31 1.45
C ARG A 144 -10.98 -23.74 1.19
N ILE A 145 -11.88 -22.76 1.07
CA ILE A 145 -13.30 -22.96 0.76
C ILE A 145 -13.57 -22.32 -0.60
N ALA A 146 -14.13 -23.12 -1.52
CA ALA A 146 -14.56 -22.61 -2.81
C ALA A 146 -15.71 -21.61 -2.65
N LEU A 147 -15.60 -20.47 -3.29
CA LEU A 147 -16.65 -19.47 -3.38
C LEU A 147 -17.23 -19.47 -4.81
N SER A 148 -18.41 -18.88 -4.99
CA SER A 148 -18.97 -18.71 -6.34
C SER A 148 -17.96 -18.01 -7.24
N PRO A 149 -17.71 -18.53 -8.47
CA PRO A 149 -16.83 -17.86 -9.44
C PRO A 149 -17.24 -16.41 -9.68
N SER A 150 -16.30 -15.57 -10.03
CA SER A 150 -16.54 -14.16 -10.34
C SER A 150 -16.13 -13.89 -11.78
N MET A 151 -16.92 -13.11 -12.49
CA MET A 151 -16.50 -12.51 -13.74
C MET A 151 -15.62 -11.32 -13.44
N ILE A 152 -14.43 -11.30 -13.98
CA ILE A 152 -13.52 -10.16 -13.88
C ILE A 152 -13.16 -9.66 -15.26
N THR A 153 -12.98 -8.35 -15.36
CA THR A 153 -12.51 -7.71 -16.59
C THR A 153 -11.08 -7.25 -16.35
N ASP A 154 -10.18 -7.62 -17.24
CA ASP A 154 -8.79 -7.16 -17.22
C ASP A 154 -8.66 -5.71 -17.73
N ASN A 155 -7.47 -5.15 -17.65
CA ASN A 155 -7.19 -3.78 -18.10
C ASN A 155 -7.30 -3.61 -19.64
N PHE A 156 -7.44 -4.71 -20.40
CA PHE A 156 -7.63 -4.72 -21.84
C PHE A 156 -9.09 -4.85 -22.24
N GLY A 157 -10.01 -4.99 -21.28
CA GLY A 157 -11.44 -5.15 -21.50
C GLY A 157 -11.89 -6.59 -21.72
N ASN A 158 -11.00 -7.59 -21.59
CA ASN A 158 -11.38 -9.01 -21.68
C ASN A 158 -12.03 -9.45 -20.39
N THR A 159 -13.18 -10.10 -20.50
CA THR A 159 -13.90 -10.64 -19.34
C THR A 159 -13.70 -12.13 -19.27
N MET A 160 -13.24 -12.60 -18.11
CA MET A 160 -13.03 -14.03 -17.84
C MET A 160 -13.63 -14.44 -16.50
N SER A 161 -14.01 -15.73 -16.41
CA SER A 161 -14.41 -16.32 -15.14
C SER A 161 -13.16 -16.67 -14.33
N THR A 162 -13.17 -16.36 -13.04
CA THR A 162 -12.10 -16.76 -12.12
C THR A 162 -12.64 -17.57 -10.96
N ASN A 163 -11.93 -18.64 -10.59
CA ASN A 163 -12.20 -19.36 -9.36
C ASN A 163 -11.81 -18.46 -8.17
N ARG A 164 -12.65 -18.49 -7.15
CA ARG A 164 -12.44 -17.75 -5.91
C ARG A 164 -12.36 -18.72 -4.75
N TRP A 165 -11.35 -18.53 -3.94
CA TRP A 165 -11.16 -19.33 -2.74
C TRP A 165 -11.05 -18.40 -1.52
N GLN A 166 -11.61 -18.83 -0.40
CA GLN A 166 -11.29 -18.27 0.89
C GLN A 166 -10.29 -19.18 1.58
N GLU A 167 -9.10 -18.67 1.83
CA GLU A 167 -8.03 -19.37 2.56
C GLU A 167 -8.01 -18.98 4.03
N THR A 168 -7.69 -19.94 4.91
CA THR A 168 -7.55 -19.74 6.35
C THR A 168 -6.15 -20.11 6.80
N LEU A 169 -5.33 -19.12 7.14
CA LEU A 169 -3.96 -19.34 7.60
C LEU A 169 -3.91 -19.98 9.00
N PRO A 170 -2.78 -20.60 9.40
CA PRO A 170 -2.64 -21.26 10.71
C PRO A 170 -2.94 -20.38 11.92
N ASN A 171 -2.83 -19.06 11.78
CA ASN A 171 -3.17 -18.10 12.83
C ASN A 171 -4.66 -17.67 12.84
N GLY A 172 -5.51 -18.33 12.05
CA GLY A 172 -6.94 -18.05 11.94
C GLY A 172 -7.31 -16.90 11.01
N LYS A 173 -6.32 -16.21 10.41
CA LYS A 173 -6.59 -15.11 9.48
C LYS A 173 -7.14 -15.66 8.17
N THR A 174 -8.25 -15.07 7.69
CA THR A 174 -8.91 -15.44 6.43
C THR A 174 -8.76 -14.33 5.39
N TYR A 175 -8.63 -14.72 4.14
CA TYR A 175 -8.60 -13.80 3.00
C TYR A 175 -9.06 -14.50 1.72
N MET A 176 -9.43 -13.74 0.72
CA MET A 176 -9.85 -14.27 -0.59
C MET A 176 -8.70 -14.25 -1.58
N VAL A 177 -8.65 -15.27 -2.42
CA VAL A 177 -7.70 -15.36 -3.53
C VAL A 177 -8.42 -15.62 -4.84
N TYR A 178 -7.81 -15.16 -5.93
CA TYR A 178 -8.17 -15.51 -7.29
C TYR A 178 -7.18 -16.54 -7.85
N ASP A 179 -7.75 -17.51 -8.56
CA ASP A 179 -7.04 -18.63 -9.19
C ASP A 179 -7.73 -18.90 -10.54
N PHE A 180 -7.08 -18.49 -11.64
CA PHE A 180 -7.72 -18.45 -12.97
C PHE A 180 -7.63 -19.77 -13.70
N TYR A 181 -6.51 -20.47 -13.53
CA TYR A 181 -6.16 -21.63 -14.31
C TYR A 181 -5.96 -22.84 -13.40
N GLU A 182 -6.44 -24.01 -13.87
CA GLU A 182 -6.30 -25.27 -13.11
C GLU A 182 -4.87 -25.83 -13.10
N ALA A 183 -3.98 -25.29 -13.91
CA ALA A 183 -2.59 -25.75 -14.04
C ALA A 183 -1.66 -24.60 -14.43
N ALA A 184 -1.63 -23.55 -13.61
CA ALA A 184 -0.71 -22.44 -13.81
C ALA A 184 0.75 -22.85 -13.49
N PRO A 185 1.76 -22.14 -14.02
CA PRO A 185 3.17 -22.52 -13.88
C PRO A 185 3.66 -22.67 -12.44
N LYS A 186 2.99 -22.06 -11.46
CA LYS A 186 3.36 -22.11 -10.03
C LYS A 186 2.32 -22.79 -9.13
N ASP A 187 1.45 -23.61 -9.72
CA ASP A 187 0.49 -24.45 -8.98
C ASP A 187 1.14 -25.65 -8.33
N ASN A 188 2.28 -26.09 -8.87
CA ASN A 188 3.08 -27.15 -8.28
C ASN A 188 4.54 -26.68 -8.19
N THR A 189 5.07 -26.61 -6.97
CA THR A 189 6.41 -26.09 -6.71
C THR A 189 7.24 -27.06 -5.88
N ASP A 190 8.55 -26.88 -5.91
CA ASP A 190 9.43 -27.42 -4.89
C ASP A 190 9.14 -26.77 -3.52
N VAL A 191 9.75 -27.34 -2.49
CA VAL A 191 9.66 -26.79 -1.13
C VAL A 191 10.62 -25.63 -0.97
N TYR A 192 10.09 -24.45 -0.66
CA TYR A 192 10.87 -23.26 -0.29
C TYR A 192 11.09 -23.26 1.21
N VAL A 193 12.35 -23.33 1.64
CA VAL A 193 12.72 -23.15 3.06
C VAL A 193 13.06 -21.69 3.27
N VAL A 194 12.26 -20.98 4.06
CA VAL A 194 12.43 -19.53 4.28
C VAL A 194 13.65 -19.26 5.16
N PRO A 195 14.69 -18.57 4.65
CA PRO A 195 15.90 -18.29 5.42
C PRO A 195 15.62 -17.36 6.62
N ALA A 196 16.50 -17.38 7.63
CA ALA A 196 16.47 -16.44 8.75
C ALA A 196 16.52 -14.98 8.23
N GLY A 197 15.71 -14.10 8.82
CA GLY A 197 15.60 -12.69 8.42
C GLY A 197 14.93 -12.44 7.07
N ASN A 198 14.29 -13.45 6.47
CA ASN A 198 13.58 -13.35 5.21
C ASN A 198 12.12 -13.80 5.36
N TYR A 199 11.30 -13.38 4.41
CA TYR A 199 9.88 -13.71 4.34
C TYR A 199 9.51 -14.23 2.95
N PHE A 200 8.51 -15.11 2.89
CA PHE A 200 7.93 -15.59 1.66
C PHE A 200 6.60 -14.88 1.40
N MET A 201 6.51 -14.18 0.29
CA MET A 201 5.40 -13.31 -0.07
C MET A 201 4.63 -13.88 -1.25
N MET A 202 3.29 -13.82 -1.20
CA MET A 202 2.45 -14.19 -2.34
C MET A 202 1.40 -13.12 -2.63
N GLY A 203 1.01 -13.02 -3.90
CA GLY A 203 -0.14 -12.23 -4.31
C GLY A 203 -1.45 -12.97 -4.02
N ASP A 204 -2.51 -12.23 -3.75
CA ASP A 204 -3.86 -12.78 -3.59
C ASP A 204 -4.46 -13.17 -4.95
N ASN A 205 -3.96 -12.58 -6.05
CA ASN A 205 -4.25 -12.97 -7.43
C ASN A 205 -3.16 -13.95 -7.90
N ARG A 206 -3.35 -15.24 -7.60
CA ARG A 206 -2.34 -16.30 -7.69
C ARG A 206 -1.65 -16.39 -9.04
N ASP A 207 -2.42 -16.38 -10.12
CA ASP A 207 -1.90 -16.55 -11.47
C ASP A 207 -1.45 -15.24 -12.12
N ASN A 208 -1.84 -14.11 -11.54
CA ASN A 208 -1.44 -12.77 -12.00
C ASN A 208 -0.54 -12.07 -10.96
N SER A 209 0.41 -12.81 -10.40
CA SER A 209 1.34 -12.28 -9.40
C SER A 209 2.74 -12.81 -9.60
N THR A 210 3.67 -11.94 -9.96
CA THR A 210 5.11 -12.22 -9.83
C THR A 210 5.49 -12.00 -8.36
N ASP A 211 5.76 -13.10 -7.64
CA ASP A 211 6.00 -13.10 -6.20
C ASP A 211 7.13 -14.04 -5.78
N SER A 212 7.18 -14.46 -4.52
CA SER A 212 8.27 -15.30 -4.00
C SER A 212 8.35 -16.71 -4.62
N ARG A 213 7.31 -17.16 -5.32
CA ARG A 213 7.32 -18.44 -6.05
C ARG A 213 8.22 -18.41 -7.28
N PHE A 214 8.53 -17.22 -7.79
CA PHE A 214 9.33 -17.02 -8.98
C PHE A 214 10.78 -16.71 -8.62
N ASP A 215 11.71 -17.39 -9.30
CA ASP A 215 13.13 -17.17 -9.10
C ASP A 215 13.53 -15.73 -9.47
N PRO A 216 14.26 -15.02 -8.60
CA PRO A 216 14.62 -13.63 -8.85
C PRO A 216 15.61 -13.43 -9.99
N VAL A 217 16.38 -14.47 -10.36
CA VAL A 217 17.40 -14.39 -11.41
C VAL A 217 16.86 -14.89 -12.75
N LEU A 218 16.22 -16.04 -12.75
CA LEU A 218 15.79 -16.74 -13.97
C LEU A 218 14.44 -16.24 -14.47
N GLU A 219 13.54 -15.85 -13.55
CA GLU A 219 12.16 -15.53 -13.85
C GLU A 219 11.80 -14.07 -13.55
N ASN A 220 12.79 -13.24 -13.20
CA ASN A 220 12.58 -11.87 -12.74
C ASN A 220 11.58 -11.76 -11.58
N GLY A 221 11.56 -12.80 -10.75
CA GLY A 221 10.68 -12.94 -9.61
C GLY A 221 11.14 -12.16 -8.38
N VAL A 222 10.37 -12.26 -7.32
CA VAL A 222 10.68 -11.61 -6.05
C VAL A 222 11.64 -12.46 -5.20
N GLY A 223 11.45 -13.79 -5.20
CA GLY A 223 12.18 -14.69 -4.29
C GLY A 223 11.91 -14.36 -2.82
N PHE A 224 12.85 -14.68 -1.94
CA PHE A 224 12.74 -14.32 -0.53
C PHE A 224 12.95 -12.82 -0.30
N VAL A 225 12.13 -12.22 0.55
CA VAL A 225 12.18 -10.79 0.86
C VAL A 225 12.89 -10.57 2.19
N PRO A 226 14.07 -9.92 2.19
CA PRO A 226 14.76 -9.58 3.42
C PRO A 226 13.95 -8.62 4.30
N GLU A 227 14.02 -8.78 5.62
CA GLU A 227 13.38 -7.88 6.58
C GLU A 227 13.76 -6.40 6.35
N ALA A 228 15.01 -6.15 5.95
CA ALA A 228 15.50 -4.80 5.67
C ALA A 228 14.74 -4.08 4.54
N ASN A 229 14.17 -4.85 3.61
CA ASN A 229 13.43 -4.32 2.46
C ASN A 229 11.98 -3.93 2.79
N ILE A 230 11.48 -4.30 3.97
CA ILE A 230 10.10 -3.99 4.35
C ILE A 230 9.92 -2.50 4.60
N VAL A 231 8.98 -1.89 3.92
CA VAL A 231 8.60 -0.48 4.07
C VAL A 231 7.58 -0.32 5.20
N GLY A 232 6.50 -1.11 5.19
CA GLY A 232 5.46 -1.02 6.20
C GLY A 232 4.26 -1.92 5.92
N LYS A 233 3.29 -1.89 6.82
CA LYS A 233 2.05 -2.65 6.75
C LYS A 233 0.95 -1.83 6.08
N ALA A 234 0.29 -2.38 5.07
CA ALA A 234 -0.91 -1.80 4.51
C ALA A 234 -2.08 -1.98 5.49
N ARG A 235 -2.69 -0.88 5.92
CA ARG A 235 -3.72 -0.89 6.95
C ARG A 235 -5.11 -0.63 6.43
N ILE A 236 -5.24 0.41 5.60
CA ILE A 236 -6.52 0.96 5.18
C ILE A 236 -6.42 1.41 3.73
N VAL A 237 -7.45 1.19 2.95
CA VAL A 237 -7.69 1.88 1.69
C VAL A 237 -8.30 3.23 2.02
N LEU A 238 -7.58 4.30 1.80
CA LEU A 238 -8.07 5.67 2.06
C LEU A 238 -9.09 6.10 1.03
N LEU A 239 -8.72 5.94 -0.23
CA LEU A 239 -9.49 6.34 -1.40
C LEU A 239 -9.31 5.29 -2.49
N SER A 240 -10.28 5.15 -3.37
CA SER A 240 -10.20 4.24 -4.50
C SER A 240 -10.90 4.84 -5.71
N TRP A 241 -10.16 4.98 -6.82
CA TRP A 241 -10.74 5.42 -8.09
C TRP A 241 -10.64 4.33 -9.13
N ASP A 242 -11.66 4.22 -9.96
CA ASP A 242 -11.59 3.38 -11.14
C ASP A 242 -11.00 4.13 -12.35
N GLU A 243 -10.81 3.42 -13.46
CA GLU A 243 -10.15 3.91 -14.68
C GLU A 243 -10.87 5.10 -15.35
N ARG A 244 -12.11 5.39 -14.96
CA ARG A 244 -12.87 6.54 -15.47
C ARG A 244 -12.37 7.87 -14.91
N ALA A 245 -11.62 7.85 -13.79
CA ALA A 245 -11.00 9.05 -13.23
C ALA A 245 -9.89 9.53 -14.18
N LYS A 246 -10.08 10.71 -14.78
CA LYS A 246 -9.10 11.33 -15.66
C LYS A 246 -8.56 12.61 -15.03
N LEU A 247 -7.23 12.76 -14.99
CA LEU A 247 -6.57 13.93 -14.37
C LEU A 247 -7.05 15.26 -14.97
N HIS A 248 -7.24 15.29 -16.28
CA HIS A 248 -7.69 16.48 -17.03
C HIS A 248 -9.21 16.69 -17.03
N LYS A 249 -9.99 15.83 -16.35
CA LYS A 249 -11.46 15.91 -16.23
C LYS A 249 -11.87 15.75 -14.77
N PRO A 250 -11.68 16.76 -13.91
CA PRO A 250 -11.88 16.64 -12.46
C PRO A 250 -13.30 16.23 -12.04
N TRP A 251 -14.32 16.51 -12.86
CA TRP A 251 -15.69 16.03 -12.59
C TRP A 251 -15.82 14.51 -12.61
N THR A 252 -14.92 13.79 -13.33
CA THR A 252 -14.91 12.32 -13.33
C THR A 252 -14.44 11.74 -11.99
N TRP A 253 -13.73 12.50 -11.16
CA TRP A 253 -13.22 12.02 -9.89
C TRP A 253 -14.34 11.64 -8.92
N PHE A 254 -15.44 12.40 -8.94
CA PHE A 254 -16.60 12.11 -8.10
C PHE A 254 -17.38 10.87 -8.57
N THR A 255 -17.49 10.67 -9.87
CA THR A 255 -18.25 9.55 -10.45
C THR A 255 -17.44 8.25 -10.54
N ALA A 256 -16.11 8.33 -10.54
CA ALA A 256 -15.20 7.20 -10.57
C ALA A 256 -14.75 6.77 -9.15
N LEU A 257 -15.14 7.51 -8.11
CA LEU A 257 -14.81 7.17 -6.72
C LEU A 257 -15.60 5.92 -6.29
N ARG A 258 -14.89 4.91 -5.79
CA ARG A 258 -15.50 3.69 -5.23
C ARG A 258 -15.82 3.92 -3.76
N TYR A 259 -16.98 4.48 -3.47
CA TYR A 259 -17.41 4.87 -2.13
C TYR A 259 -17.40 3.74 -1.11
N ASN A 260 -17.70 2.50 -1.54
CA ASN A 260 -17.67 1.30 -0.69
C ASN A 260 -16.26 0.86 -0.25
N ARG A 261 -15.21 1.49 -0.80
CA ARG A 261 -13.83 1.23 -0.42
C ARG A 261 -13.20 2.35 0.42
N LEU A 262 -13.95 3.40 0.73
CA LEU A 262 -13.46 4.47 1.60
C LEU A 262 -13.20 3.94 3.00
N ALA A 263 -12.01 4.22 3.55
CA ALA A 263 -11.57 3.76 4.86
C ALA A 263 -11.70 2.23 5.08
N HIS A 264 -11.62 1.46 3.99
CA HIS A 264 -11.75 0.00 4.04
C HIS A 264 -10.50 -0.62 4.68
N SER A 265 -10.71 -1.41 5.74
CA SER A 265 -9.62 -2.10 6.44
C SER A 265 -9.03 -3.23 5.59
N ILE A 266 -7.71 -3.33 5.57
CA ILE A 266 -6.98 -4.39 4.87
C ILE A 266 -6.65 -5.50 5.87
N ASN A 267 -7.20 -6.67 5.60
CA ASN A 267 -7.06 -7.87 6.43
C ASN A 267 -6.00 -8.82 5.90
#